data_f372fa3ddccef2cdb03a0f1ae9f8bd44
#
_entry.id   f372fa3ddccef2cdb03a0f1ae9f8bd44
#
_cell.length_a   1.000
_cell.length_b   1.000
_cell.length_c   1.000
_cell.angle_alpha   90.00
_cell.angle_beta   90.00
_cell.angle_gamma   90.00
#
_symmetry.space_group_name_H-M   'P 1'
#
loop_
_entity.id
_entity.type
_entity.pdbx_description
1 polymer ?
#
loop_
_entity_poly.entity_id
_entity_poly.type
_entity_poly.pdbx_seq_one_letter_code
_entity_poly.pdbx_strand_id
1 'polypeptide(L)'
;SRYTVLTNLWEKNSMTERSFDIEARYYVGEQTQIQSFEINLERIPTLADLQVFGSGTRLPMEFAPLTGEYSLTTVAESVVISPFPVLSDYRILVNGNDTQREVVLNGIGESTAVDVTVEYTVNAEENITRTFSYTLNITRLQATDVNVIIPAGTEAEIVNAAGGVIQPLVCGEVVDGVYVNTYALTPGEEYDCIATKNRYFHTSARFTAAEGTDFTVSEPESTDKLTAVGAYTARNVGNANTRVYPLDRDFVSAEHEYMFTVSDANSSFFMKATCNDDA
;
A
#
# COMPACT_ATOMS: atom_id res chain seq x y z
N SER A 1 -4.83 -33.25 -26.33
CA SER A 1 -4.11 -33.11 -25.05
C SER A 1 -5.11 -33.19 -23.91
N ARG A 2 -4.84 -34.00 -22.93
CA ARG A 2 -5.59 -34.02 -21.66
C ARG A 2 -4.70 -33.44 -20.57
N TYR A 3 -5.26 -32.52 -19.80
CA TYR A 3 -4.62 -32.04 -18.59
C TYR A 3 -5.54 -32.26 -17.39
N THR A 4 -4.96 -32.50 -16.25
CA THR A 4 -5.67 -32.62 -14.99
C THR A 4 -5.32 -31.40 -14.13
N VAL A 5 -6.33 -30.71 -13.64
CA VAL A 5 -6.15 -29.64 -12.67
C VAL A 5 -6.14 -30.27 -11.29
N LEU A 6 -5.04 -30.16 -10.58
CA LEU A 6 -4.96 -30.58 -9.18
C LEU A 6 -5.39 -29.40 -8.30
N THR A 7 -6.45 -29.61 -7.52
CA THR A 7 -6.95 -28.63 -6.55
C THR A 7 -6.86 -29.18 -5.14
N ASN A 8 -6.81 -28.30 -4.15
CA ASN A 8 -6.75 -28.67 -2.73
C ASN A 8 -5.60 -29.63 -2.40
N LEU A 9 -4.42 -29.36 -2.98
CA LEU A 9 -3.21 -30.16 -2.76
C LEU A 9 -2.79 -30.22 -1.29
N TRP A 10 -3.15 -29.18 -0.52
CA TRP A 10 -2.82 -29.06 0.88
C TRP A 10 -4.08 -28.92 1.73
N GLU A 11 -4.11 -29.59 2.86
CA GLU A 11 -5.07 -29.29 3.90
C GLU A 11 -4.80 -27.89 4.45
N LYS A 12 -5.85 -27.19 4.85
CA LYS A 12 -5.72 -25.86 5.46
C LYS A 12 -4.87 -26.00 6.73
N ASN A 13 -3.81 -25.19 6.84
CA ASN A 13 -2.86 -25.17 7.97
C ASN A 13 -2.03 -26.45 8.11
N SER A 14 -1.84 -27.27 7.06
CA SER A 14 -0.91 -28.39 7.10
C SER A 14 0.27 -28.19 6.15
N MET A 15 1.45 -28.55 6.60
CA MET A 15 2.65 -28.66 5.77
C MET A 15 2.97 -30.12 5.57
N THR A 16 2.48 -30.67 4.49
CA THR A 16 2.83 -32.04 4.09
C THR A 16 3.58 -32.00 2.78
N GLU A 17 4.64 -32.76 2.70
CA GLU A 17 5.25 -33.13 1.43
C GLU A 17 4.27 -34.03 0.69
N ARG A 18 4.09 -33.81 -0.59
CA ARG A 18 3.26 -34.67 -1.44
C ARG A 18 4.01 -35.05 -2.69
N SER A 19 4.01 -36.33 -3.01
CA SER A 19 4.48 -36.83 -4.28
C SER A 19 3.29 -37.25 -5.15
N PHE A 20 3.45 -37.06 -6.44
CA PHE A 20 2.52 -37.46 -7.46
C PHE A 20 3.24 -38.21 -8.54
N ASP A 21 2.73 -39.41 -8.85
CA ASP A 21 3.21 -40.17 -10.00
C ASP A 21 2.41 -39.76 -11.25
N ILE A 22 3.12 -39.34 -12.27
CA ILE A 22 2.55 -39.07 -13.59
C ILE A 22 3.03 -40.15 -14.55
N GLU A 23 2.11 -40.90 -15.11
CA GLU A 23 2.38 -41.86 -16.17
C GLU A 23 2.05 -41.26 -17.55
N ALA A 24 3.07 -41.17 -18.39
CA ALA A 24 2.89 -40.88 -19.81
C ALA A 24 2.82 -42.24 -20.57
N ARG A 25 1.69 -42.52 -21.20
CA ARG A 25 1.49 -43.72 -22.05
C ARG A 25 1.47 -43.32 -23.50
N TYR A 26 2.34 -43.91 -24.27
CA TYR A 26 2.41 -43.71 -25.71
C TYR A 26 2.58 -45.03 -26.46
N TYR A 27 2.23 -45.04 -27.72
CA TYR A 27 2.25 -46.25 -28.54
C TYR A 27 3.41 -46.19 -29.52
N VAL A 28 4.16 -47.28 -29.59
CA VAL A 28 5.19 -47.50 -30.63
C VAL A 28 4.77 -48.77 -31.36
N GLY A 29 4.14 -48.59 -32.53
CA GLY A 29 3.46 -49.66 -33.22
C GLY A 29 2.26 -50.20 -32.40
N GLU A 30 2.20 -51.51 -32.17
CA GLU A 30 1.14 -52.17 -31.36
C GLU A 30 1.52 -52.22 -29.85
N GLN A 31 2.72 -51.77 -29.45
CA GLN A 31 3.18 -51.82 -28.07
C GLN A 31 2.93 -50.51 -27.33
N THR A 32 2.38 -50.65 -26.11
CA THR A 32 2.25 -49.55 -25.18
C THR A 32 3.56 -49.37 -24.43
N GLN A 33 4.10 -48.16 -24.46
CA GLN A 33 5.21 -47.75 -23.64
C GLN A 33 4.70 -46.86 -22.49
N ILE A 34 5.25 -47.03 -21.30
CA ILE A 34 4.90 -46.27 -20.10
C ILE A 34 6.19 -45.59 -19.62
N GLN A 35 6.11 -44.29 -19.41
CA GLN A 35 7.15 -43.53 -18.75
C GLN A 35 6.54 -42.87 -17.50
N SER A 36 7.10 -43.19 -16.33
CA SER A 36 6.66 -42.65 -15.05
C SER A 36 7.54 -41.49 -14.64
N PHE A 37 6.94 -40.44 -14.09
CA PHE A 37 7.59 -39.28 -13.50
C PHE A 37 7.03 -39.09 -12.10
N GLU A 38 7.90 -38.92 -11.12
CA GLU A 38 7.53 -38.51 -9.77
C GLU A 38 7.70 -36.99 -9.63
N ILE A 39 6.64 -36.32 -9.18
CA ILE A 39 6.66 -34.89 -8.85
C ILE A 39 6.53 -34.75 -7.35
N ASN A 40 7.58 -34.25 -6.72
CA ASN A 40 7.62 -33.94 -5.30
C ASN A 40 7.27 -32.48 -5.07
N LEU A 41 6.23 -32.21 -4.27
CA LEU A 41 5.84 -30.88 -3.84
C LEU A 41 6.20 -30.69 -2.37
N GLU A 42 6.87 -29.59 -2.11
CA GLU A 42 7.22 -29.17 -0.77
C GLU A 42 6.66 -27.77 -0.50
N ARG A 43 6.11 -27.58 0.69
CA ARG A 43 5.64 -26.27 1.13
C ARG A 43 6.76 -25.58 1.91
N ILE A 44 7.13 -24.38 1.46
CA ILE A 44 8.13 -23.53 2.11
C ILE A 44 7.42 -22.61 3.12
N PRO A 45 7.89 -22.52 4.39
CA PRO A 45 7.31 -21.60 5.36
C PRO A 45 7.69 -20.16 5.00
N THR A 46 6.70 -19.36 4.63
CA THR A 46 6.90 -17.97 4.21
C THR A 46 6.02 -17.01 5.01
N LEU A 47 6.33 -15.73 4.92
CA LEU A 47 5.47 -14.65 5.39
C LEU A 47 4.40 -14.32 4.35
N ALA A 48 3.23 -13.89 4.83
CA ALA A 48 2.19 -13.27 4.01
C ALA A 48 2.53 -11.80 3.73
N ASP A 49 3.17 -11.12 4.71
CA ASP A 49 3.65 -9.74 4.61
C ASP A 49 4.81 -9.52 5.57
N LEU A 50 5.66 -8.55 5.26
CA LEU A 50 6.75 -8.09 6.10
C LEU A 50 6.81 -6.57 6.04
N GLN A 51 6.60 -5.93 7.18
CA GLN A 51 6.62 -4.48 7.30
C GLN A 51 7.76 -4.03 8.19
N VAL A 52 8.36 -2.90 7.86
CA VAL A 52 9.44 -2.29 8.61
C VAL A 52 9.04 -0.87 8.96
N PHE A 53 9.18 -0.50 10.23
CA PHE A 53 8.84 0.83 10.73
C PHE A 53 10.08 1.51 11.27
N GLY A 54 10.36 2.73 10.82
CA GLY A 54 11.39 3.62 11.36
C GLY A 54 10.73 4.83 12.00
N SER A 55 11.06 5.16 13.24
CA SER A 55 10.45 6.26 14.00
C SER A 55 8.91 6.22 14.00
N GLY A 56 8.32 5.01 14.01
CA GLY A 56 6.87 4.81 13.98
C GLY A 56 6.23 4.89 12.59
N THR A 57 6.98 5.22 11.54
CA THR A 57 6.50 5.31 10.17
C THR A 57 6.88 4.08 9.37
N ARG A 58 5.94 3.53 8.60
CA ARG A 58 6.20 2.40 7.70
C ARG A 58 7.17 2.83 6.60
N LEU A 59 8.24 2.06 6.42
CA LEU A 59 9.21 2.28 5.35
C LEU A 59 8.70 1.68 4.03
N PRO A 60 8.99 2.32 2.88
CA PRO A 60 8.65 1.79 1.57
C PRO A 60 9.36 0.45 1.31
N MET A 61 8.59 -0.58 1.03
CA MET A 61 9.09 -1.90 0.63
C MET A 61 8.01 -2.66 -0.12
N GLU A 62 8.34 -3.16 -1.30
CA GLU A 62 7.48 -4.09 -2.04
C GLU A 62 7.83 -5.51 -1.63
N PHE A 63 7.04 -6.08 -0.74
CA PHE A 63 7.25 -7.42 -0.24
C PHE A 63 6.74 -8.48 -1.22
N ALA A 64 7.55 -9.53 -1.44
CA ALA A 64 7.17 -10.72 -2.19
C ALA A 64 7.61 -11.98 -1.40
N PRO A 65 6.69 -12.94 -1.12
CA PRO A 65 6.92 -14.04 -0.18
C PRO A 65 8.13 -14.94 -0.47
N LEU A 66 8.57 -15.02 -1.72
CA LEU A 66 9.72 -15.85 -2.13
C LEU A 66 10.99 -15.06 -2.41
N THR A 67 10.97 -13.74 -2.23
CA THR A 67 12.14 -12.88 -2.34
C THR A 67 12.86 -12.85 -0.99
N GLY A 68 14.07 -13.38 -0.93
CA GLY A 68 14.81 -13.52 0.31
C GLY A 68 15.63 -12.29 0.71
N GLU A 69 15.75 -11.25 -0.12
CA GLU A 69 16.65 -10.13 0.13
C GLU A 69 16.01 -8.79 -0.25
N TYR A 70 16.14 -7.79 0.65
CA TYR A 70 15.59 -6.45 0.50
C TYR A 70 16.61 -5.40 0.92
N SER A 71 16.59 -4.26 0.24
CA SER A 71 17.38 -3.07 0.60
C SER A 71 16.45 -1.92 0.94
N LEU A 72 16.70 -1.28 2.09
CA LEU A 72 15.90 -0.19 2.63
C LEU A 72 16.80 0.95 3.06
N THR A 73 16.28 2.16 3.04
CA THR A 73 16.91 3.35 3.60
C THR A 73 16.02 3.97 4.67
N THR A 74 16.62 4.56 5.68
CA THR A 74 15.90 5.29 6.73
C THR A 74 16.82 6.27 7.42
N VAL A 75 16.23 7.30 8.03
CA VAL A 75 16.93 8.23 8.93
C VAL A 75 16.79 7.84 10.40
N ALA A 76 15.97 6.84 10.70
CA ALA A 76 15.73 6.38 12.06
C ALA A 76 16.98 5.72 12.67
N GLU A 77 17.10 5.79 14.00
CA GLU A 77 18.19 5.12 14.77
C GLU A 77 17.90 3.64 15.01
N SER A 78 16.62 3.27 15.03
CA SER A 78 16.16 1.91 15.16
C SER A 78 14.97 1.66 14.24
N VAL A 79 14.74 0.40 13.95
CA VAL A 79 13.57 -0.06 13.20
C VAL A 79 12.82 -1.14 13.96
N VAL A 80 11.51 -1.18 13.76
CA VAL A 80 10.65 -2.25 14.27
C VAL A 80 10.25 -3.15 13.09
N ILE A 81 10.55 -4.43 13.21
CA ILE A 81 10.22 -5.46 12.22
C ILE A 81 8.87 -6.07 12.58
N SER A 82 7.92 -6.01 11.65
CA SER A 82 6.56 -6.55 11.82
C SER A 82 6.29 -7.64 10.76
N PRO A 83 6.61 -8.89 11.04
CA PRO A 83 6.38 -10.01 10.15
C PRO A 83 4.97 -10.59 10.34
N PHE A 84 4.30 -10.90 9.24
CA PHE A 84 2.98 -11.53 9.21
C PHE A 84 3.09 -12.93 8.61
N PRO A 85 3.00 -14.00 9.41
CA PRO A 85 3.12 -15.36 8.90
C PRO A 85 1.91 -15.78 8.08
N VAL A 86 2.11 -16.67 7.12
CA VAL A 86 1.02 -17.32 6.37
C VAL A 86 0.21 -18.23 7.30
N LEU A 87 0.85 -18.89 8.23
CA LEU A 87 0.21 -19.78 9.22
C LEU A 87 0.60 -19.35 10.64
N SER A 88 -0.34 -19.50 11.57
CA SER A 88 -0.19 -19.06 12.97
C SER A 88 0.78 -19.92 13.80
N ASP A 89 1.10 -21.10 13.33
CA ASP A 89 2.03 -22.05 13.98
C ASP A 89 3.48 -21.89 13.53
N TYR A 90 3.75 -20.92 12.63
CA TYR A 90 5.11 -20.57 12.28
C TYR A 90 5.79 -19.81 13.41
N ARG A 91 6.99 -20.26 13.75
CA ARG A 91 7.89 -19.51 14.62
C ARG A 91 8.70 -18.52 13.80
N ILE A 92 8.72 -17.27 14.24
CA ILE A 92 9.43 -16.20 13.55
C ILE A 92 10.54 -15.68 14.44
N LEU A 93 11.75 -15.64 13.90
CA LEU A 93 12.94 -15.13 14.56
C LEU A 93 13.40 -13.86 13.84
N VAL A 94 13.74 -12.82 14.58
CA VAL A 94 14.44 -11.64 14.09
C VAL A 94 15.81 -11.62 14.71
N ASN A 95 16.88 -11.73 13.91
CA ASN A 95 18.25 -11.91 14.35
C ASN A 95 18.39 -13.06 15.38
N GLY A 96 17.67 -14.17 15.15
CA GLY A 96 17.66 -15.34 16.03
C GLY A 96 16.80 -15.20 17.30
N ASN A 97 16.09 -14.08 17.49
CA ASN A 97 15.24 -13.82 18.66
C ASN A 97 13.76 -13.83 18.28
N ASP A 98 12.92 -14.54 19.06
CA ASP A 98 11.48 -14.68 18.77
C ASP A 98 10.58 -13.60 19.40
N THR A 99 11.10 -12.83 20.35
CA THR A 99 10.35 -11.79 21.07
C THR A 99 10.78 -10.38 20.70
N GLN A 100 12.06 -10.18 20.39
CA GLN A 100 12.59 -8.86 20.06
C GLN A 100 12.29 -8.52 18.59
N ARG A 101 11.63 -7.39 18.37
CA ARG A 101 11.28 -6.89 17.04
C ARG A 101 11.99 -5.57 16.71
N GLU A 102 12.51 -4.89 17.69
CA GLU A 102 13.29 -3.67 17.51
C GLU A 102 14.76 -3.99 17.27
N VAL A 103 15.32 -3.36 16.24
CA VAL A 103 16.73 -3.49 15.84
C VAL A 103 17.35 -2.09 15.79
N VAL A 104 18.40 -1.88 16.55
CA VAL A 104 19.21 -0.66 16.50
C VAL A 104 20.10 -0.74 15.27
N LEU A 105 20.11 0.34 14.48
CA LEU A 105 20.88 0.43 13.25
C LEU A 105 22.31 0.92 13.55
N ASN A 106 23.23 0.59 12.66
CA ASN A 106 24.61 1.08 12.67
C ASN A 106 24.66 2.62 12.46
N GLY A 107 25.84 3.16 12.41
CA GLY A 107 26.10 4.59 12.19
C GLY A 107 25.54 5.11 10.86
N ILE A 108 25.45 6.44 10.75
CA ILE A 108 25.03 7.10 9.52
C ILE A 108 25.94 6.72 8.36
N GLY A 109 25.37 6.34 7.23
CA GLY A 109 26.05 5.83 6.04
C GLY A 109 26.37 4.34 6.08
N GLU A 110 26.09 3.67 7.20
CA GLU A 110 26.34 2.24 7.35
C GLU A 110 25.07 1.41 7.15
N SER A 111 25.24 0.21 6.64
CA SER A 111 24.16 -0.77 6.49
C SER A 111 24.13 -1.75 7.65
N THR A 112 22.93 -2.10 8.10
CA THR A 112 22.67 -3.14 9.10
C THR A 112 21.89 -4.26 8.43
N ALA A 113 22.43 -5.48 8.45
CA ALA A 113 21.71 -6.65 8.00
C ALA A 113 20.81 -7.15 9.14
N VAL A 114 19.53 -7.37 8.82
CA VAL A 114 18.55 -7.92 9.76
C VAL A 114 17.96 -9.18 9.14
N ASP A 115 18.15 -10.30 9.81
CA ASP A 115 17.66 -11.60 9.37
C ASP A 115 16.29 -11.89 10.01
N VAL A 116 15.31 -12.21 9.17
CA VAL A 116 13.99 -12.67 9.58
C VAL A 116 13.82 -14.10 9.13
N THR A 117 13.83 -15.03 10.06
CA THR A 117 13.71 -16.47 9.78
C THR A 117 12.33 -16.96 10.17
N VAL A 118 11.67 -17.64 9.25
CA VAL A 118 10.41 -18.34 9.48
C VAL A 118 10.71 -19.82 9.63
N GLU A 119 10.31 -20.40 10.74
CA GLU A 119 10.52 -21.82 11.06
C GLU A 119 9.17 -22.54 11.19
N TYR A 120 9.12 -23.73 10.68
CA TYR A 120 8.01 -24.67 10.87
C TYR A 120 8.53 -26.06 11.21
N THR A 121 8.04 -26.62 12.31
CA THR A 121 8.40 -27.99 12.70
C THR A 121 7.43 -28.97 12.02
N VAL A 122 7.93 -29.71 11.05
CA VAL A 122 7.16 -30.70 10.29
C VAL A 122 6.91 -31.94 11.14
N ASN A 123 7.92 -32.40 11.86
CA ASN A 123 7.84 -33.54 12.77
C ASN A 123 8.62 -33.22 14.06
N ALA A 124 7.88 -33.09 15.17
CA ALA A 124 8.47 -32.76 16.47
C ALA A 124 9.25 -33.94 17.06
N GLU A 125 8.85 -35.20 16.80
CA GLU A 125 9.51 -36.41 17.33
C GLU A 125 10.86 -36.62 16.66
N GLU A 126 10.96 -36.34 15.37
CA GLU A 126 12.19 -36.46 14.58
C GLU A 126 12.98 -35.13 14.52
N ASN A 127 12.44 -34.06 15.12
CA ASN A 127 13.04 -32.73 15.10
C ASN A 127 13.29 -32.18 13.67
N ILE A 128 12.36 -32.50 12.74
CA ILE A 128 12.44 -32.02 11.36
C ILE A 128 11.82 -30.63 11.29
N THR A 129 12.65 -29.63 10.98
CA THR A 129 12.25 -28.23 10.84
C THR A 129 12.55 -27.74 9.43
N ARG A 130 11.62 -27.01 8.83
CA ARG A 130 11.79 -26.27 7.58
C ARG A 130 11.93 -24.79 7.89
N THR A 131 12.77 -24.12 7.14
CA THR A 131 13.04 -22.69 7.34
C THR A 131 13.03 -21.94 6.03
N PHE A 132 12.64 -20.66 6.09
CA PHE A 132 12.88 -19.69 5.04
C PHE A 132 13.36 -18.39 5.68
N SER A 133 14.33 -17.73 5.07
CA SER A 133 14.93 -16.52 5.64
C SER A 133 14.84 -15.35 4.68
N TYR A 134 14.59 -14.18 5.26
CA TYR A 134 14.62 -12.87 4.59
C TYR A 134 15.75 -12.06 5.23
N THR A 135 16.59 -11.46 4.40
CA THR A 135 17.64 -10.53 4.85
C THR A 135 17.25 -9.11 4.44
N LEU A 136 17.12 -8.23 5.41
CA LEU A 136 16.86 -6.80 5.21
C LEU A 136 18.17 -6.04 5.38
N ASN A 137 18.69 -5.47 4.31
CA ASN A 137 19.85 -4.60 4.31
C ASN A 137 19.39 -3.15 4.50
N ILE A 138 19.46 -2.62 5.71
CA ILE A 138 18.91 -1.30 6.07
C ILE A 138 20.06 -0.32 6.24
N THR A 139 20.12 0.68 5.37
CA THR A 139 21.13 1.74 5.44
C THR A 139 20.57 2.95 6.16
N ARG A 140 21.24 3.37 7.25
CA ARG A 140 20.90 4.59 7.96
C ARG A 140 21.52 5.79 7.25
N LEU A 141 20.67 6.75 6.85
CA LEU A 141 21.10 7.97 6.19
C LEU A 141 21.04 9.16 7.14
N GLN A 142 21.84 10.21 6.86
CA GLN A 142 21.67 11.52 7.48
C GLN A 142 20.33 12.10 6.99
N ALA A 143 19.48 12.53 7.90
CA ALA A 143 18.26 13.22 7.53
C ALA A 143 18.57 14.53 6.80
N THR A 144 17.71 14.89 5.86
CA THR A 144 17.67 16.22 5.27
C THR A 144 16.46 16.99 5.80
N ASP A 145 16.66 18.21 6.21
CA ASP A 145 15.59 19.07 6.66
C ASP A 145 14.93 19.75 5.47
N VAL A 146 13.61 19.56 5.35
CA VAL A 146 12.78 20.15 4.31
C VAL A 146 11.73 21.05 4.97
N ASN A 147 11.67 22.30 4.58
CA ASN A 147 10.63 23.21 5.01
C ASN A 147 9.41 23.09 4.09
N VAL A 148 8.27 22.84 4.68
CA VAL A 148 6.98 22.81 3.98
C VAL A 148 6.22 24.07 4.35
N ILE A 149 6.01 24.95 3.36
CA ILE A 149 5.33 26.25 3.50
C ILE A 149 3.84 26.01 3.23
N ILE A 150 3.02 26.24 4.25
CA ILE A 150 1.60 25.87 4.23
C ILE A 150 0.75 27.14 4.40
N PRO A 151 -0.23 27.39 3.50
CA PRO A 151 -1.17 28.50 3.66
C PRO A 151 -1.98 28.41 4.96
N ALA A 152 -2.19 29.53 5.62
CA ALA A 152 -2.98 29.57 6.85
C ALA A 152 -4.41 29.04 6.64
N GLY A 153 -4.88 28.23 7.58
CA GLY A 153 -6.19 27.55 7.49
C GLY A 153 -6.20 26.31 6.60
N THR A 154 -5.03 25.92 6.05
CA THR A 154 -4.81 24.63 5.38
C THR A 154 -4.06 23.71 6.34
N GLU A 155 -4.43 22.43 6.37
CA GLU A 155 -3.69 21.36 7.03
C GLU A 155 -2.91 20.60 5.96
N ALA A 156 -1.70 20.15 6.26
CA ALA A 156 -0.91 19.36 5.33
C ALA A 156 -0.29 18.17 6.04
N GLU A 157 -0.37 17.01 5.40
CA GLU A 157 0.29 15.78 5.81
C GLU A 157 1.35 15.41 4.77
N ILE A 158 2.51 15.00 5.24
CA ILE A 158 3.57 14.45 4.40
C ILE A 158 3.53 12.94 4.53
N VAL A 159 3.38 12.23 3.42
CA VAL A 159 3.34 10.76 3.38
C VAL A 159 4.42 10.21 2.47
N ASN A 160 5.03 9.10 2.86
CA ASN A 160 6.00 8.39 2.01
C ASN A 160 5.29 7.43 1.04
N ALA A 161 6.04 6.79 0.14
CA ALA A 161 5.51 5.85 -0.84
C ALA A 161 4.79 4.62 -0.25
N ALA A 162 4.98 4.32 1.05
CA ALA A 162 4.24 3.28 1.76
C ALA A 162 2.95 3.79 2.42
N GLY A 163 2.59 5.07 2.23
CA GLY A 163 1.46 5.72 2.89
C GLY A 163 1.69 6.03 4.38
N GLY A 164 2.94 5.97 4.83
CA GLY A 164 3.31 6.32 6.21
C GLY A 164 3.37 7.83 6.39
N VAL A 165 2.61 8.35 7.37
CA VAL A 165 2.60 9.78 7.70
C VAL A 165 3.87 10.16 8.46
N ILE A 166 4.56 11.18 7.96
CA ILE A 166 5.76 11.74 8.58
C ILE A 166 5.34 12.89 9.51
N GLN A 167 5.78 12.84 10.75
CA GLN A 167 5.53 13.93 11.69
C GLN A 167 6.54 15.04 11.50
N PRO A 168 6.13 16.31 11.60
CA PRO A 168 7.07 17.43 11.54
C PRO A 168 8.02 17.41 12.74
N LEU A 169 9.28 17.74 12.49
CA LEU A 169 10.30 17.96 13.51
C LEU A 169 10.02 19.27 14.27
N VAL A 170 9.60 20.31 13.53
CA VAL A 170 9.24 21.61 14.07
C VAL A 170 7.95 22.08 13.40
N CYS A 171 6.96 22.49 14.21
CA CYS A 171 5.75 23.16 13.75
C CYS A 171 5.93 24.67 13.91
N GLY A 172 5.81 25.40 12.80
CA GLY A 172 5.91 26.86 12.78
C GLY A 172 4.63 27.57 13.20
N GLU A 173 4.75 28.82 13.61
CA GLU A 173 3.60 29.71 13.82
C GLU A 173 3.19 30.39 12.50
N VAL A 174 1.95 30.88 12.43
CA VAL A 174 1.47 31.63 11.26
C VAL A 174 2.09 32.99 11.21
N VAL A 175 2.83 33.28 10.12
CA VAL A 175 3.43 34.59 9.82
C VAL A 175 3.08 34.95 8.38
N ASP A 176 2.56 36.15 8.16
CA ASP A 176 2.20 36.69 6.83
C ASP A 176 1.26 35.74 6.01
N GLY A 177 0.33 35.04 6.70
CA GLY A 177 -0.65 34.17 6.06
C GLY A 177 -0.15 32.77 5.70
N VAL A 178 1.04 32.39 6.13
CA VAL A 178 1.60 31.04 5.98
C VAL A 178 2.21 30.57 7.30
N TYR A 179 2.40 29.27 7.44
CA TYR A 179 3.27 28.69 8.46
C TYR A 179 4.22 27.69 7.82
N VAL A 180 5.35 27.45 8.46
CA VAL A 180 6.40 26.58 7.93
C VAL A 180 6.64 25.44 8.91
N ASN A 181 6.37 24.21 8.46
CA ASN A 181 6.74 23.02 9.20
C ASN A 181 8.04 22.44 8.63
N THR A 182 8.98 22.10 9.50
CA THR A 182 10.23 21.46 9.10
C THR A 182 10.13 19.96 9.34
N TYR A 183 10.48 19.17 8.34
CA TYR A 183 10.47 17.72 8.36
C TYR A 183 11.89 17.18 8.15
N ALA A 184 12.28 16.20 8.98
CA ALA A 184 13.50 15.41 8.78
C ALA A 184 13.19 14.22 7.87
N LEU A 185 13.57 14.31 6.61
CA LEU A 185 13.21 13.35 5.57
C LEU A 185 14.43 12.53 5.12
N THR A 186 14.18 11.37 4.54
CA THR A 186 15.20 10.54 3.88
C THR A 186 15.60 11.20 2.57
N PRO A 187 16.87 11.61 2.38
CA PRO A 187 17.30 12.31 1.19
C PRO A 187 17.15 11.44 -0.06
N GLY A 188 16.66 12.06 -1.14
CA GLY A 188 16.43 11.40 -2.43
C GLY A 188 15.14 10.58 -2.53
N GLU A 189 14.38 10.41 -1.44
CA GLU A 189 13.07 9.76 -1.46
C GLU A 189 11.96 10.73 -1.89
N GLU A 190 10.91 10.15 -2.50
CA GLU A 190 9.72 10.89 -2.90
C GLU A 190 8.67 10.87 -1.79
N TYR A 191 8.02 12.00 -1.60
CA TYR A 191 6.95 12.21 -0.63
C TYR A 191 5.77 12.90 -1.28
N ASP A 192 4.56 12.49 -0.90
CA ASP A 192 3.33 13.17 -1.27
C ASP A 192 2.92 14.12 -0.12
N CYS A 193 2.68 15.37 -0.44
CA CYS A 193 2.07 16.34 0.44
C CYS A 193 0.57 16.39 0.17
N ILE A 194 -0.23 15.97 1.14
CA ILE A 194 -1.70 16.00 1.05
C ILE A 194 -2.19 17.20 1.83
N ALA A 195 -2.74 18.19 1.13
CA ALA A 195 -3.26 19.41 1.73
C ALA A 195 -4.79 19.37 1.81
N THR A 196 -5.35 19.69 2.98
CA THR A 196 -6.77 19.72 3.27
C THR A 196 -7.19 21.06 3.86
N LYS A 197 -8.37 21.52 3.49
CA LYS A 197 -8.99 22.73 4.03
C LYS A 197 -10.49 22.48 4.17
N ASN A 198 -11.10 22.91 5.26
CA ASN A 198 -12.52 22.71 5.49
C ASN A 198 -13.35 23.37 4.36
N ARG A 199 -14.24 22.60 3.73
CA ARG A 199 -15.05 22.96 2.56
C ARG A 199 -14.25 23.18 1.26
N TYR A 200 -13.07 22.57 1.16
CA TYR A 200 -12.26 22.60 -0.05
C TYR A 200 -11.93 21.16 -0.47
N PHE A 201 -11.62 20.98 -1.74
CA PHE A 201 -11.06 19.71 -2.20
C PHE A 201 -9.67 19.54 -1.63
N HIS A 202 -9.30 18.31 -1.26
CA HIS A 202 -7.90 18.03 -0.95
C HIS A 202 -7.06 18.15 -2.22
N THR A 203 -5.84 18.58 -2.07
CA THR A 203 -4.84 18.56 -3.14
C THR A 203 -3.68 17.68 -2.71
N SER A 204 -3.04 17.02 -3.66
CA SER A 204 -1.80 16.30 -3.42
C SER A 204 -0.74 16.77 -4.39
N ALA A 205 0.48 16.90 -3.91
CA ALA A 205 1.64 17.22 -4.73
C ALA A 205 2.83 16.41 -4.27
N ARG A 206 3.60 15.91 -5.22
CA ARG A 206 4.79 15.10 -4.97
C ARG A 206 6.04 15.95 -5.01
N PHE A 207 6.98 15.65 -4.11
CA PHE A 207 8.30 16.26 -4.11
C PHE A 207 9.36 15.24 -3.68
N THR A 208 10.61 15.50 -4.07
CA THR A 208 11.76 14.70 -3.64
C THR A 208 12.50 15.45 -2.53
N ALA A 209 12.80 14.76 -1.43
CA ALA A 209 13.54 15.36 -0.33
C ALA A 209 14.99 15.65 -0.74
N ALA A 210 15.38 16.93 -0.72
CA ALA A 210 16.73 17.38 -1.01
C ALA A 210 17.12 18.53 -0.07
N GLU A 211 18.41 18.61 0.27
CA GLU A 211 18.95 19.66 1.14
C GLU A 211 18.70 21.06 0.56
N GLY A 212 18.22 21.97 1.40
CA GLY A 212 17.99 23.36 1.04
C GLY A 212 16.80 23.60 0.13
N THR A 213 15.92 22.63 -0.06
CA THR A 213 14.66 22.79 -0.80
C THR A 213 13.51 23.10 0.15
N ASP A 214 12.83 24.22 -0.12
CA ASP A 214 11.53 24.51 0.47
C ASP A 214 10.43 24.00 -0.48
N PHE A 215 9.42 23.35 0.07
CA PHE A 215 8.24 22.92 -0.66
C PHE A 215 7.04 23.81 -0.29
N THR A 216 6.45 24.47 -1.28
CA THR A 216 5.26 25.30 -1.06
C THR A 216 4.00 24.53 -1.42
N VAL A 217 3.11 24.39 -0.45
CA VAL A 217 1.80 23.75 -0.62
C VAL A 217 0.88 24.67 -1.42
N SER A 218 0.30 24.14 -2.49
CA SER A 218 -0.76 24.84 -3.20
C SER A 218 -2.03 24.90 -2.35
N GLU A 219 -2.67 26.07 -2.29
CA GLU A 219 -3.93 26.20 -1.58
C GLU A 219 -4.99 25.31 -2.24
N PRO A 220 -5.73 24.48 -1.46
CA PRO A 220 -6.80 23.65 -1.99
C PRO A 220 -7.88 24.48 -2.67
N GLU A 221 -8.43 23.99 -3.75
CA GLU A 221 -9.52 24.65 -4.45
C GLU A 221 -10.85 24.51 -3.69
N SER A 222 -11.67 25.56 -3.70
CA SER A 222 -12.99 25.54 -3.06
C SER A 222 -13.91 24.49 -3.70
N THR A 223 -14.67 23.77 -2.84
CA THR A 223 -15.71 22.81 -3.28
C THR A 223 -16.90 23.50 -3.98
N ASP A 224 -16.93 24.84 -3.99
CA ASP A 224 -17.96 25.61 -4.70
C ASP A 224 -17.85 25.46 -6.22
N LYS A 225 -16.81 24.84 -6.73
CA LYS A 225 -16.61 24.57 -8.16
C LYS A 225 -17.20 23.20 -8.57
N LEU A 226 -18.49 23.02 -8.41
CA LEU A 226 -19.18 21.98 -9.15
C LEU A 226 -19.10 22.28 -10.65
N THR A 227 -18.83 21.26 -11.47
CA THR A 227 -18.81 21.37 -12.93
C THR A 227 -20.13 21.02 -13.55
N ALA A 228 -20.96 20.23 -12.88
CA ALA A 228 -22.29 19.90 -13.31
C ALA A 228 -23.16 19.44 -12.14
N VAL A 229 -24.44 19.71 -12.23
CA VAL A 229 -25.48 19.11 -11.40
C VAL A 229 -26.56 18.56 -12.32
N GLY A 230 -27.00 17.33 -12.05
CA GLY A 230 -28.09 16.70 -12.83
C GLY A 230 -29.08 15.98 -11.94
N ALA A 231 -30.36 15.99 -12.31
CA ALA A 231 -31.39 15.17 -11.70
C ALA A 231 -31.87 14.10 -12.68
N TYR A 232 -32.08 12.88 -12.18
CA TYR A 232 -32.35 11.70 -12.99
C TYR A 232 -33.47 10.86 -12.40
N THR A 233 -34.20 10.13 -13.25
CA THR A 233 -35.26 9.21 -12.80
C THR A 233 -34.76 7.90 -12.22
N ALA A 234 -33.49 7.53 -12.45
CA ALA A 234 -32.91 6.30 -11.96
C ALA A 234 -31.45 6.51 -11.49
N ARG A 235 -31.00 5.71 -10.54
CA ARG A 235 -29.65 5.78 -9.97
C ARG A 235 -28.55 5.47 -11.00
N ASN A 236 -28.83 4.65 -11.99
CA ASN A 236 -27.87 4.27 -13.02
C ASN A 236 -27.98 5.20 -14.24
N VAL A 237 -27.18 6.24 -14.26
CA VAL A 237 -27.19 7.34 -15.25
C VAL A 237 -26.83 6.89 -16.69
N GLY A 238 -26.30 5.67 -16.88
CA GLY A 238 -25.98 5.12 -18.20
C GLY A 238 -27.04 4.21 -18.81
N ASN A 239 -28.18 4.04 -18.16
CA ASN A 239 -29.25 3.16 -18.67
C ASN A 239 -30.12 3.93 -19.69
N ALA A 240 -30.42 3.29 -20.82
CA ALA A 240 -31.25 3.87 -21.89
C ALA A 240 -32.67 4.37 -21.46
N ASN A 241 -33.15 3.89 -20.30
CA ASN A 241 -34.44 4.30 -19.72
C ASN A 241 -34.32 5.41 -18.68
N THR A 242 -33.12 5.91 -18.38
CA THR A 242 -32.93 6.99 -17.43
C THR A 242 -33.25 8.32 -18.10
N ARG A 243 -34.26 9.03 -17.61
CA ARG A 243 -34.56 10.37 -18.04
C ARG A 243 -33.77 11.37 -17.22
N VAL A 244 -33.32 12.43 -17.89
CA VAL A 244 -32.67 13.59 -17.28
C VAL A 244 -33.75 14.66 -17.12
N TYR A 245 -33.85 15.21 -15.93
CA TYR A 245 -34.67 16.42 -15.71
C TYR A 245 -33.80 17.63 -16.03
N PRO A 246 -34.26 18.51 -16.96
CA PRO A 246 -33.47 19.68 -17.30
C PRO A 246 -33.43 20.68 -16.14
N LEU A 247 -32.31 21.35 -16.03
CA LEU A 247 -32.19 22.56 -15.23
C LEU A 247 -33.01 23.70 -15.87
N ASP A 248 -33.43 24.64 -15.05
CA ASP A 248 -34.11 25.87 -15.51
C ASP A 248 -33.19 26.77 -16.35
N ARG A 249 -31.90 26.57 -16.25
CA ARG A 249 -30.84 27.29 -16.97
C ARG A 249 -29.55 26.46 -17.02
N ASP A 250 -28.57 26.90 -17.82
CA ASP A 250 -27.25 26.29 -17.87
C ASP A 250 -26.55 26.37 -16.53
N PHE A 251 -25.84 25.30 -16.19
CA PHE A 251 -25.10 25.24 -14.93
C PHE A 251 -23.90 26.20 -14.92
N VAL A 252 -23.82 27.04 -13.88
CA VAL A 252 -22.70 27.94 -13.60
C VAL A 252 -22.21 27.71 -12.17
N SER A 253 -20.95 27.35 -12.00
CA SER A 253 -20.38 26.95 -10.71
C SER A 253 -20.45 28.00 -9.60
N ALA A 254 -20.60 29.27 -9.95
CA ALA A 254 -20.73 30.39 -9.00
C ALA A 254 -22.18 30.61 -8.53
N GLU A 255 -23.16 29.93 -9.12
CA GLU A 255 -24.56 30.03 -8.74
C GLU A 255 -24.95 28.89 -7.81
N HIS A 256 -25.67 29.19 -6.75
CA HIS A 256 -25.95 28.23 -5.65
C HIS A 256 -27.41 27.73 -5.66
N GLU A 257 -28.28 28.24 -6.54
CA GLU A 257 -29.68 27.83 -6.64
C GLU A 257 -30.03 27.44 -8.07
N TYR A 258 -30.62 26.24 -8.23
CA TYR A 258 -31.11 25.72 -9.49
C TYR A 258 -32.48 25.05 -9.30
N MET A 259 -33.34 25.16 -10.26
CA MET A 259 -34.65 24.51 -10.29
C MET A 259 -34.67 23.36 -11.31
N PHE A 260 -35.17 22.21 -10.86
CA PHE A 260 -35.52 21.10 -11.73
C PHE A 260 -37.04 21.01 -11.83
N THR A 261 -37.55 20.97 -13.05
CA THR A 261 -38.97 20.72 -13.24
C THR A 261 -39.23 19.24 -13.38
N VAL A 262 -39.84 18.65 -12.37
CA VAL A 262 -40.20 17.23 -12.33
C VAL A 262 -41.68 17.12 -12.74
N SER A 263 -41.94 16.55 -13.91
CA SER A 263 -43.32 16.47 -14.46
C SER A 263 -44.09 15.22 -14.02
N ASP A 264 -43.48 14.36 -13.18
CA ASP A 264 -44.05 13.05 -12.90
C ASP A 264 -44.49 12.90 -11.43
N ALA A 265 -45.70 12.38 -11.24
CA ALA A 265 -46.25 12.09 -9.92
C ALA A 265 -45.49 10.96 -9.17
N ASN A 266 -44.54 10.31 -9.81
CA ASN A 266 -43.68 9.30 -9.23
C ASN A 266 -42.36 9.92 -8.72
N SER A 267 -42.37 10.22 -7.54
CA SER A 267 -41.61 11.05 -6.68
C SER A 267 -40.21 10.55 -6.24
N SER A 268 -39.54 9.72 -7.02
CA SER A 268 -38.15 9.40 -6.74
C SER A 268 -37.26 10.00 -7.83
N PHE A 269 -36.38 10.89 -7.45
CA PHE A 269 -35.34 11.37 -8.35
C PHE A 269 -33.96 11.21 -7.66
N PHE A 270 -32.94 11.07 -8.47
CA PHE A 270 -31.56 10.96 -8.03
C PHE A 270 -30.82 12.20 -8.50
N MET A 271 -30.06 12.78 -7.58
CA MET A 271 -29.18 13.91 -7.93
C MET A 271 -27.77 13.40 -8.10
N LYS A 272 -27.09 13.89 -9.10
CA LYS A 272 -25.67 13.70 -9.32
C LYS A 272 -25.01 15.07 -9.40
N ALA A 273 -24.05 15.32 -8.51
CA ALA A 273 -23.16 16.46 -8.60
C ALA A 273 -21.83 15.95 -9.19
N THR A 274 -21.28 16.69 -10.12
CA THR A 274 -19.95 16.42 -10.68
C THR A 274 -19.06 17.58 -10.28
N CYS A 275 -17.95 17.29 -9.67
CA CYS A 275 -16.93 18.25 -9.32
C CYS A 275 -15.74 18.15 -10.29
N ASN A 276 -14.81 19.11 -10.22
CA ASN A 276 -13.62 19.21 -11.06
C ASN A 276 -12.59 18.08 -10.83
N ASP A 277 -12.90 17.08 -10.01
CA ASP A 277 -11.98 16.01 -9.72
C ASP A 277 -11.94 15.00 -10.87
N ASP A 278 -10.96 15.15 -11.74
CA ASP A 278 -10.44 14.12 -12.64
C ASP A 278 -9.34 13.30 -11.93
N ALA A 279 -9.55 12.97 -10.66
CA ALA A 279 -8.64 12.12 -9.90
C ALA A 279 -9.15 10.68 -9.81
#